data_687649b3b94cb94da5d8902434a81e7d
#
_entry.id   687649b3b94cb94da5d8902434a81e7d
#
_cell.length_a   1.000
_cell.length_b   1.000
_cell.length_c   1.000
_cell.angle_alpha   90.00
_cell.angle_beta   90.00
_cell.angle_gamma   90.00
#
_symmetry.space_group_name_H-M   'P 1'
#
loop_
_entity.id
_entity.type
_entity.pdbx_description
1 polymer ?
#
loop_
_entity_poly.entity_id
_entity_poly.type
_entity_poly.pdbx_seq_one_letter_code
_entity_poly.pdbx_strand_id
1 'polypeptide(L)'
;MRVKRYLVFWLVSALLVGPCLARGGETGGEEAFVQALEEDGFIVQKGRLGYLDLIKLHEAGLVPSAYGNNPATKYLAFFVPPAPGHTVDDQISQVQRPPGVSGNVSAFWNLRPDEAVVFVGRTPPECRYFCFDHIIMSRAYGNETRWLFANIADALNNLVIRTEGTPNGTPGNPYNQTTVIVATADRGIDQRIRAAARSAGYSDDAMNTQVFPASILNLGLENDSDTFAIHLRPALFTDQQAGDNYIDNTPATVLRVTPENATQLDPYGYPKLRVRGTGMTELDLTDDLEDLRNAILTRYSGLKARELPASAGFPAGIDAIQRGIDAVGPTNDAAYLWSANQTISSATPPFFNTSQYYGFLRDPAVTLGNDTDEFIIVYGVNHVATGKATYSSFAVYGADVWNGVGSITDLDFNGTAEEYLPDNPDAKYLYVYKIARNCDGDPRCFEVPYGAGGHGIDLDQPLLILWRIYLENATKTGPSYEEIVYDRAIKFDPASQG
;
A
#
# COMPACT_ATOMS: atom_id res chain seq x y z
N MET A 1 37.35 -73.23 -34.39
CA MET A 1 36.52 -72.44 -33.45
C MET A 1 36.35 -71.02 -34.00
N ARG A 2 35.17 -70.71 -34.58
CA ARG A 2 34.88 -69.43 -35.24
C ARG A 2 34.17 -68.55 -34.25
N VAL A 3 34.78 -67.38 -33.93
CA VAL A 3 34.14 -66.33 -33.12
C VAL A 3 33.43 -65.38 -34.05
N LYS A 4 32.11 -65.32 -33.93
CA LYS A 4 31.24 -64.35 -34.62
C LYS A 4 31.30 -63.01 -33.88
N ARG A 5 31.74 -61.95 -34.55
CA ARG A 5 31.61 -60.56 -34.10
C ARG A 5 30.24 -60.04 -34.50
N TYR A 6 29.44 -59.59 -33.49
CA TYR A 6 28.23 -58.83 -33.72
C TYR A 6 28.61 -57.34 -33.72
N LEU A 7 28.31 -56.66 -34.86
CA LEU A 7 28.33 -55.21 -34.97
C LEU A 7 27.00 -54.67 -34.40
N VAL A 8 27.09 -53.89 -33.35
CA VAL A 8 25.93 -53.13 -32.83
C VAL A 8 25.98 -51.75 -33.46
N PHE A 9 25.01 -51.45 -34.32
CA PHE A 9 24.79 -50.12 -34.85
C PHE A 9 24.05 -49.28 -33.82
N TRP A 10 24.66 -48.22 -33.29
CA TRP A 10 24.01 -47.18 -32.54
C TRP A 10 23.45 -46.16 -33.51
N LEU A 11 22.10 -46.11 -33.62
CA LEU A 11 21.41 -45.00 -34.25
C LEU A 11 21.43 -43.80 -33.27
N VAL A 12 22.25 -42.81 -33.58
CA VAL A 12 22.20 -41.52 -32.89
C VAL A 12 21.06 -40.71 -33.53
N SER A 13 19.92 -40.69 -32.88
CA SER A 13 18.85 -39.74 -33.21
C SER A 13 19.29 -38.37 -32.75
N ALA A 14 19.74 -37.51 -33.65
CA ALA A 14 19.95 -36.10 -33.43
C ALA A 14 18.57 -35.42 -33.23
N LEU A 15 18.17 -35.21 -31.97
CA LEU A 15 17.10 -34.26 -31.65
C LEU A 15 17.63 -32.86 -32.01
N LEU A 16 17.16 -32.31 -33.10
CA LEU A 16 17.25 -30.88 -33.38
C LEU A 16 16.40 -30.13 -32.34
N VAL A 17 17.04 -29.73 -31.26
CA VAL A 17 16.52 -28.69 -30.41
C VAL A 17 16.67 -27.39 -31.18
N GLY A 18 15.61 -27.00 -31.86
CA GLY A 18 15.51 -25.66 -32.41
C GLY A 18 15.66 -24.62 -31.28
N PRO A 19 16.35 -23.50 -31.53
CA PRO A 19 16.38 -22.43 -30.55
C PRO A 19 14.95 -22.00 -30.30
N CYS A 20 14.50 -22.17 -29.05
CA CYS A 20 13.29 -21.53 -28.56
C CYS A 20 13.57 -20.02 -28.63
N LEU A 21 13.12 -19.40 -29.73
CA LEU A 21 13.07 -17.95 -29.83
C LEU A 21 12.25 -17.47 -28.64
N ALA A 22 12.94 -16.96 -27.62
CA ALA A 22 12.33 -16.14 -26.61
C ALA A 22 11.55 -15.06 -27.36
N ARG A 23 10.22 -15.16 -27.32
CA ARG A 23 9.33 -14.15 -27.89
C ARG A 23 9.67 -12.81 -27.24
N GLY A 24 10.21 -11.90 -28.01
CA GLY A 24 10.15 -10.47 -27.80
C GLY A 24 8.68 -10.02 -27.92
N GLY A 25 7.84 -10.48 -26.98
CA GLY A 25 6.38 -10.35 -27.09
C GLY A 25 5.80 -9.15 -26.37
N GLU A 26 6.57 -8.47 -25.53
CA GLU A 26 6.00 -7.42 -24.67
C GLU A 26 6.02 -6.02 -25.32
N THR A 27 7.07 -5.65 -26.01
CA THR A 27 7.15 -4.37 -26.71
C THR A 27 6.21 -4.29 -27.92
N GLY A 28 5.99 -5.39 -28.62
CA GLY A 28 5.09 -5.42 -29.78
C GLY A 28 3.61 -5.25 -29.42
N GLY A 29 3.17 -5.75 -28.27
CA GLY A 29 1.79 -5.61 -27.80
C GLY A 29 1.49 -4.19 -27.33
N GLU A 30 2.41 -3.53 -26.62
CA GLU A 30 2.25 -2.14 -26.20
C GLU A 30 2.20 -1.19 -27.38
N GLU A 31 3.11 -1.31 -28.34
CA GLU A 31 3.13 -0.47 -29.54
C GLU A 31 1.85 -0.63 -30.37
N ALA A 32 1.37 -1.87 -30.56
CA ALA A 32 0.09 -2.13 -31.22
C ALA A 32 -1.10 -1.53 -30.47
N PHE A 33 -1.06 -1.51 -29.12
CA PHE A 33 -2.10 -0.90 -28.32
C PHE A 33 -2.10 0.62 -28.46
N VAL A 34 -0.94 1.26 -28.39
CA VAL A 34 -0.81 2.71 -28.63
C VAL A 34 -1.32 3.06 -30.03
N GLN A 35 -0.91 2.34 -31.06
CA GLN A 35 -1.38 2.54 -32.43
C GLN A 35 -2.91 2.40 -32.54
N ALA A 36 -3.50 1.37 -31.93
CA ALA A 36 -4.94 1.15 -31.94
C ALA A 36 -5.72 2.27 -31.23
N LEU A 37 -5.16 2.87 -30.17
CA LEU A 37 -5.72 4.03 -29.51
C LEU A 37 -5.67 5.28 -30.42
N GLU A 38 -4.54 5.52 -31.08
CA GLU A 38 -4.35 6.64 -32.02
C GLU A 38 -5.29 6.51 -33.22
N GLU A 39 -5.44 5.30 -33.78
CA GLU A 39 -6.39 5.02 -34.87
C GLU A 39 -7.85 5.23 -34.45
N ASP A 40 -8.19 5.06 -33.16
CA ASP A 40 -9.52 5.35 -32.61
C ASP A 40 -9.70 6.84 -32.22
N GLY A 41 -8.75 7.71 -32.55
CA GLY A 41 -8.84 9.17 -32.35
C GLY A 41 -8.50 9.61 -30.93
N PHE A 42 -7.53 8.95 -30.30
CA PHE A 42 -6.94 9.41 -29.06
C PHE A 42 -5.53 9.99 -29.27
N ILE A 43 -5.20 11.03 -28.50
CA ILE A 43 -3.85 11.48 -28.27
C ILE A 43 -3.29 10.61 -27.13
N VAL A 44 -2.20 9.88 -27.40
CA VAL A 44 -1.57 9.01 -26.43
C VAL A 44 -0.22 9.58 -26.00
N GLN A 45 -0.04 9.77 -24.69
CA GLN A 45 1.20 10.27 -24.11
C GLN A 45 1.75 9.24 -23.13
N LYS A 46 3.04 8.87 -23.30
CA LYS A 46 3.69 7.88 -22.44
C LYS A 46 4.20 8.52 -21.15
N GLY A 47 3.74 8.00 -20.03
CA GLY A 47 4.29 8.18 -18.71
C GLY A 47 5.02 6.93 -18.23
N ARG A 48 5.19 6.78 -16.91
CA ARG A 48 5.88 5.65 -16.33
C ARG A 48 5.46 5.39 -14.88
N LEU A 49 5.60 4.14 -14.44
CA LEU A 49 5.62 3.80 -13.03
C LEU A 49 7.00 4.12 -12.45
N GLY A 50 7.05 4.73 -11.28
CA GLY A 50 8.31 5.09 -10.64
C GLY A 50 8.20 5.10 -9.12
N TYR A 51 9.34 4.91 -8.45
CA TYR A 51 9.42 4.94 -6.99
C TYR A 51 8.99 6.29 -6.43
N LEU A 52 8.17 6.26 -5.37
CA LEU A 52 7.68 7.43 -4.66
C LEU A 52 8.12 7.35 -3.19
N ASP A 53 9.03 8.23 -2.79
CA ASP A 53 9.52 8.35 -1.42
C ASP A 53 8.85 9.55 -0.74
N LEU A 54 7.82 9.26 0.06
CA LEU A 54 7.06 10.30 0.76
C LEU A 54 7.90 11.06 1.80
N ILE A 55 8.93 10.41 2.37
CA ILE A 55 9.84 11.07 3.32
C ILE A 55 10.66 12.15 2.58
N LYS A 56 11.27 11.81 1.45
CA LYS A 56 12.01 12.77 0.62
C LYS A 56 11.14 13.91 0.09
N LEU A 57 9.89 13.61 -0.28
CA LEU A 57 8.96 14.65 -0.70
C LEU A 57 8.62 15.60 0.44
N HIS A 58 8.45 15.07 1.66
CA HIS A 58 8.25 15.91 2.84
C HIS A 58 9.49 16.77 3.16
N GLU A 59 10.69 16.19 3.14
CA GLU A 59 11.95 16.90 3.34
C GLU A 59 12.15 18.02 2.30
N ALA A 60 11.67 17.82 1.08
CA ALA A 60 11.69 18.83 0.02
C ALA A 60 10.55 19.87 0.16
N GLY A 61 9.68 19.77 1.16
CA GLY A 61 8.54 20.67 1.37
C GLY A 61 7.40 20.52 0.38
N LEU A 62 7.34 19.40 -0.38
CA LEU A 62 6.36 19.17 -1.42
C LEU A 62 5.08 18.50 -0.91
N VAL A 63 5.15 17.86 0.26
CA VAL A 63 4.00 17.26 0.95
C VAL A 63 4.07 17.59 2.45
N PRO A 64 2.93 17.66 3.14
CA PRO A 64 2.90 18.12 4.53
C PRO A 64 3.48 17.11 5.53
N SER A 65 3.54 15.83 5.17
CA SER A 65 4.05 14.75 6.03
C SER A 65 4.51 13.56 5.21
N ALA A 66 5.06 12.53 5.85
CA ALA A 66 5.32 11.23 5.21
C ALA A 66 4.07 10.34 5.16
N TYR A 67 2.91 10.86 5.56
CA TYR A 67 1.58 10.22 5.46
C TYR A 67 1.48 8.81 6.06
N GLY A 68 2.27 8.50 7.09
CA GLY A 68 2.25 7.17 7.70
C GLY A 68 2.68 6.08 6.73
N ASN A 69 3.69 6.34 5.90
CA ASN A 69 4.25 5.38 4.97
C ASN A 69 4.48 4.03 5.65
N ASN A 70 4.13 2.93 4.99
CA ASN A 70 4.43 1.60 5.53
C ASN A 70 5.90 1.25 5.25
N PRO A 71 6.77 1.10 6.27
CA PRO A 71 8.18 0.77 6.05
C PRO A 71 8.43 -0.56 5.34
N ALA A 72 7.46 -1.49 5.40
CA ALA A 72 7.50 -2.77 4.69
C ALA A 72 7.12 -2.65 3.20
N THR A 73 6.73 -1.47 2.72
CA THR A 73 6.22 -1.23 1.37
C THR A 73 7.08 -0.22 0.62
N LYS A 74 7.51 -0.56 -0.57
CA LYS A 74 8.06 0.41 -1.52
C LYS A 74 6.93 0.92 -2.41
N TYR A 75 6.57 2.21 -2.26
CA TYR A 75 5.52 2.80 -3.07
C TYR A 75 6.01 3.11 -4.47
N LEU A 76 5.22 2.76 -5.47
CA LEU A 76 5.38 3.23 -6.84
C LEU A 76 4.18 4.12 -7.19
N ALA A 77 4.41 5.19 -7.93
CA ALA A 77 3.37 6.07 -8.42
C ALA A 77 3.33 6.10 -9.95
N PHE A 78 2.17 6.43 -10.50
CA PHE A 78 2.01 6.72 -11.92
C PHE A 78 2.49 8.14 -12.20
N PHE A 79 3.65 8.27 -12.82
CA PHE A 79 4.15 9.55 -13.35
C PHE A 79 3.51 9.78 -14.72
N VAL A 80 2.59 10.72 -14.76
CA VAL A 80 1.71 10.98 -15.90
C VAL A 80 2.11 12.29 -16.58
N PRO A 81 2.19 12.36 -17.93
CA PRO A 81 2.36 13.62 -18.64
C PRO A 81 1.18 14.58 -18.43
N PRO A 82 1.36 15.90 -18.64
CA PRO A 82 0.25 16.83 -18.66
C PRO A 82 -0.73 16.50 -19.79
N ALA A 83 -1.98 16.93 -19.66
CA ALA A 83 -2.93 16.86 -20.77
C ALA A 83 -2.40 17.65 -21.98
N PRO A 84 -2.76 17.27 -23.22
CA PRO A 84 -2.33 17.98 -24.42
C PRO A 84 -2.57 19.49 -24.35
N GLY A 85 -1.54 20.28 -24.60
CA GLY A 85 -1.60 21.75 -24.53
C GLY A 85 -1.46 22.36 -23.13
N HIS A 86 -1.31 21.53 -22.08
CA HIS A 86 -1.13 21.97 -20.70
C HIS A 86 0.32 21.71 -20.21
N THR A 87 0.61 22.30 -19.06
CA THR A 87 1.84 22.03 -18.30
C THR A 87 1.47 21.36 -16.99
N VAL A 88 2.40 20.61 -16.40
CA VAL A 88 2.23 20.00 -15.08
C VAL A 88 3.23 20.65 -14.14
N ASP A 89 2.87 20.74 -12.86
CA ASP A 89 3.85 21.00 -11.82
C ASP A 89 4.75 19.76 -11.70
N ASP A 90 6.00 19.91 -12.09
CA ASP A 90 6.99 18.84 -12.14
C ASP A 90 7.93 18.81 -10.94
N GLN A 91 7.67 19.62 -9.88
CA GLN A 91 8.53 19.70 -8.69
C GLN A 91 8.78 18.30 -8.09
N ILE A 92 7.75 17.44 -8.05
CA ILE A 92 7.90 16.08 -7.57
C ILE A 92 8.87 15.29 -8.45
N SER A 93 8.73 15.39 -9.78
CA SER A 93 9.63 14.69 -10.69
C SER A 93 11.05 15.26 -10.72
N GLN A 94 11.24 16.48 -10.27
CA GLN A 94 12.59 17.06 -10.04
C GLN A 94 13.29 16.42 -8.86
N VAL A 95 12.53 16.06 -7.81
CA VAL A 95 13.04 15.37 -6.61
C VAL A 95 13.18 13.87 -6.84
N GLN A 96 12.23 13.27 -7.55
CA GLN A 96 12.10 11.81 -7.70
C GLN A 96 11.73 11.43 -9.14
N ARG A 97 12.57 11.75 -10.09
CA ARG A 97 12.31 11.39 -11.49
C ARG A 97 12.58 9.90 -11.74
N PRO A 98 11.59 9.15 -12.28
CA PRO A 98 11.83 7.78 -12.69
C PRO A 98 12.94 7.69 -13.75
N PRO A 99 13.80 6.69 -13.71
CA PRO A 99 14.82 6.47 -14.75
C PRO A 99 14.20 6.38 -16.15
N GLY A 100 14.84 7.01 -17.14
CA GLY A 100 14.41 6.96 -18.55
C GLY A 100 13.19 7.81 -18.90
N VAL A 101 12.66 8.61 -17.99
CA VAL A 101 11.64 9.63 -18.28
C VAL A 101 12.32 10.96 -18.50
N SER A 102 12.19 11.52 -19.71
CA SER A 102 12.63 12.86 -20.06
C SER A 102 11.45 13.83 -19.92
N GLY A 103 11.56 14.83 -19.06
CA GLY A 103 10.68 16.01 -19.06
C GLY A 103 9.45 15.89 -18.15
N ASN A 104 8.55 16.60 -18.42
CA ASN A 104 7.26 17.06 -17.94
C ASN A 104 6.28 15.92 -17.55
N VAL A 105 6.50 15.28 -16.40
CA VAL A 105 5.58 14.28 -15.80
C VAL A 105 5.39 14.57 -14.31
N SER A 106 4.25 14.20 -13.74
CA SER A 106 3.99 14.32 -12.31
C SER A 106 3.39 13.05 -11.75
N ALA A 107 3.72 12.71 -10.50
CA ALA A 107 3.03 11.70 -9.72
C ALA A 107 1.67 12.19 -9.21
N PHE A 108 1.44 13.52 -9.21
CA PHE A 108 0.18 14.16 -8.85
C PHE A 108 -0.34 14.91 -10.07
N TRP A 109 -1.53 14.56 -10.54
CA TRP A 109 -2.05 15.00 -11.83
C TRP A 109 -3.57 15.23 -11.80
N ASN A 110 -4.05 16.04 -12.72
CA ASN A 110 -5.48 16.28 -12.92
C ASN A 110 -6.01 15.37 -14.05
N LEU A 111 -7.32 15.16 -14.10
CA LEU A 111 -7.99 14.30 -15.07
C LEU A 111 -9.23 14.99 -15.63
N ARG A 112 -9.35 15.03 -16.95
CA ARG A 112 -10.60 15.46 -17.61
C ARG A 112 -11.68 14.40 -17.44
N PRO A 113 -12.99 14.80 -17.49
CA PRO A 113 -14.09 13.83 -17.42
C PRO A 113 -14.08 12.79 -18.55
N ASP A 114 -13.50 13.12 -19.71
CA ASP A 114 -13.42 12.30 -20.93
C ASP A 114 -12.00 11.73 -21.18
N GLU A 115 -11.18 11.65 -20.17
CA GLU A 115 -9.79 11.15 -20.22
C GLU A 115 -9.64 9.83 -19.47
N ALA A 116 -8.54 9.15 -19.74
CA ALA A 116 -8.10 8.02 -18.93
C ALA A 116 -6.59 8.04 -18.68
N VAL A 117 -6.19 7.44 -17.56
CA VAL A 117 -4.82 7.00 -17.29
C VAL A 117 -4.82 5.48 -17.33
N VAL A 118 -3.94 4.88 -18.14
CA VAL A 118 -3.93 3.44 -18.39
C VAL A 118 -2.60 2.85 -17.98
N PHE A 119 -2.65 1.81 -17.18
CA PHE A 119 -1.50 0.93 -16.93
C PHE A 119 -1.59 -0.27 -17.86
N VAL A 120 -0.49 -0.61 -18.50
CA VAL A 120 -0.33 -1.83 -19.29
C VAL A 120 1.02 -2.45 -18.97
N GLY A 121 1.03 -3.71 -18.51
CA GLY A 121 2.25 -4.39 -18.12
C GLY A 121 2.04 -5.51 -17.12
N ARG A 122 3.10 -5.86 -16.43
CA ARG A 122 3.08 -6.96 -15.46
C ARG A 122 2.84 -6.47 -14.04
N THR A 123 2.08 -7.26 -13.29
CA THR A 123 1.94 -7.14 -11.84
C THR A 123 3.26 -7.47 -11.13
N PRO A 124 3.42 -7.09 -9.84
CA PRO A 124 4.61 -7.40 -9.07
C PRO A 124 4.98 -8.88 -9.02
N PRO A 125 6.25 -9.24 -8.79
CA PRO A 125 6.65 -10.58 -8.38
C PRO A 125 5.91 -11.00 -7.10
N GLU A 126 5.98 -12.29 -6.79
CA GLU A 126 5.32 -12.85 -5.61
C GLU A 126 5.69 -12.09 -4.33
N CYS A 127 4.65 -11.63 -3.63
CA CYS A 127 4.74 -10.87 -2.39
C CYS A 127 3.51 -11.13 -1.52
N ARG A 128 3.55 -10.73 -0.25
CA ARG A 128 2.42 -10.96 0.67
C ARG A 128 1.19 -10.14 0.32
N TYR A 129 1.40 -8.95 -0.21
CA TYR A 129 0.35 -8.02 -0.58
C TYR A 129 0.80 -7.10 -1.70
N PHE A 130 -0.07 -6.80 -2.63
CA PHE A 130 0.01 -5.62 -3.45
C PHE A 130 -1.37 -5.07 -3.78
N CYS A 131 -1.44 -3.77 -4.05
CA CYS A 131 -2.63 -3.17 -4.64
C CYS A 131 -2.27 -2.00 -5.56
N PHE A 132 -3.14 -1.74 -6.53
CA PHE A 132 -3.22 -0.46 -7.24
C PHE A 132 -4.31 0.36 -6.59
N ASP A 133 -3.95 1.52 -6.07
CA ASP A 133 -4.80 2.35 -5.24
C ASP A 133 -4.92 3.75 -5.85
N HIS A 134 -6.15 4.18 -6.15
CA HIS A 134 -6.42 5.48 -6.74
C HIS A 134 -6.93 6.46 -5.68
N ILE A 135 -6.32 7.62 -5.65
CA ILE A 135 -6.33 8.54 -4.52
C ILE A 135 -6.58 9.95 -5.02
N ILE A 136 -7.41 10.69 -4.30
CA ILE A 136 -7.42 12.15 -4.39
C ILE A 136 -6.34 12.68 -3.45
N MET A 137 -5.40 13.43 -3.99
CA MET A 137 -4.31 14.02 -3.23
C MET A 137 -4.72 15.34 -2.62
N SER A 138 -5.33 16.23 -3.43
CA SER A 138 -5.76 17.54 -2.95
C SER A 138 -7.01 18.04 -3.68
N ARG A 139 -7.73 18.95 -3.02
CA ARG A 139 -8.93 19.62 -3.53
C ARG A 139 -8.98 21.08 -3.08
N ALA A 140 -9.51 21.93 -3.92
CA ALA A 140 -9.82 23.31 -3.58
C ALA A 140 -11.15 23.39 -2.77
N TYR A 141 -11.09 24.07 -1.62
CA TYR A 141 -12.24 24.41 -0.79
C TYR A 141 -12.29 25.93 -0.63
N GLY A 142 -13.07 26.58 -1.48
CA GLY A 142 -13.05 28.05 -1.60
C GLY A 142 -11.69 28.54 -2.11
N ASN A 143 -10.99 29.34 -1.32
CA ASN A 143 -9.69 29.89 -1.67
C ASN A 143 -8.49 29.06 -1.14
N GLU A 144 -8.75 27.91 -0.55
CA GLU A 144 -7.74 27.05 0.05
C GLU A 144 -7.65 25.70 -0.67
N THR A 145 -6.45 25.27 -1.06
CA THR A 145 -6.23 23.90 -1.49
C THR A 145 -5.88 23.04 -0.28
N ARG A 146 -6.57 21.92 -0.15
CA ARG A 146 -6.42 20.98 0.96
C ARG A 146 -5.85 19.65 0.48
N TRP A 147 -4.87 19.17 1.21
CA TRP A 147 -4.41 17.78 1.10
C TRP A 147 -5.48 16.86 1.71
N LEU A 148 -5.83 15.83 1.00
CA LEU A 148 -6.83 14.86 1.43
C LEU A 148 -6.24 13.46 1.57
N PHE A 149 -5.28 13.13 0.71
CA PHE A 149 -4.69 11.79 0.62
C PHE A 149 -5.70 10.69 0.95
N ALA A 150 -6.81 10.68 0.21
CA ALA A 150 -7.98 9.84 0.47
C ALA A 150 -8.27 8.89 -0.69
N ASN A 151 -8.54 7.63 -0.38
CA ASN A 151 -8.94 6.66 -1.38
C ASN A 151 -10.28 7.06 -2.01
N ILE A 152 -10.36 6.95 -3.33
CA ILE A 152 -11.58 7.24 -4.08
C ILE A 152 -12.57 6.08 -3.98
N ALA A 153 -12.06 4.84 -4.03
CA ALA A 153 -12.86 3.61 -3.94
C ALA A 153 -11.98 2.44 -3.43
N ASP A 154 -12.48 1.21 -3.53
CA ASP A 154 -11.68 0.02 -3.23
C ASP A 154 -10.48 -0.12 -4.16
N ALA A 155 -9.32 -0.44 -3.60
CA ALA A 155 -8.12 -0.74 -4.36
C ALA A 155 -8.25 -2.05 -5.16
N LEU A 156 -7.49 -2.18 -6.25
CA LEU A 156 -7.29 -3.44 -6.97
C LEU A 156 -6.16 -4.21 -6.30
N ASN A 157 -6.49 -5.03 -5.31
CA ASN A 157 -5.51 -5.84 -4.60
C ASN A 157 -5.30 -7.22 -5.27
N ASN A 158 -4.29 -7.96 -4.79
CA ASN A 158 -3.90 -9.26 -5.30
C ASN A 158 -4.98 -10.35 -5.19
N LEU A 159 -6.08 -10.14 -4.44
CA LEU A 159 -7.20 -11.08 -4.35
C LEU A 159 -8.35 -10.78 -5.33
N VAL A 160 -8.32 -9.63 -6.01
CA VAL A 160 -9.42 -9.19 -6.90
C VAL A 160 -8.97 -8.78 -8.29
N ILE A 161 -7.68 -8.50 -8.48
CA ILE A 161 -7.15 -8.02 -9.76
C ILE A 161 -7.35 -9.07 -10.85
N ARG A 162 -7.74 -8.61 -12.03
CA ARG A 162 -7.82 -9.43 -13.24
C ARG A 162 -6.50 -9.36 -13.96
N THR A 163 -5.90 -10.51 -14.18
CA THR A 163 -4.65 -10.69 -14.91
C THR A 163 -4.78 -11.91 -15.81
N GLU A 164 -3.80 -12.18 -16.65
CA GLU A 164 -3.74 -13.46 -17.39
C GLU A 164 -3.73 -14.69 -16.47
N GLY A 165 -3.16 -14.55 -15.24
CA GLY A 165 -3.14 -15.61 -14.23
C GLY A 165 -4.37 -15.66 -13.33
N THR A 166 -5.21 -14.61 -13.35
CA THR A 166 -6.47 -14.49 -12.60
C THR A 166 -7.59 -13.94 -13.50
N PRO A 167 -7.93 -14.65 -14.59
CA PRO A 167 -8.90 -14.17 -15.55
C PRO A 167 -10.25 -13.87 -14.87
N ASN A 168 -10.85 -12.73 -15.16
CA ASN A 168 -12.07 -12.24 -14.52
C ASN A 168 -12.02 -12.14 -12.98
N GLY A 169 -10.82 -12.08 -12.38
CA GLY A 169 -10.63 -12.06 -10.93
C GLY A 169 -10.92 -13.42 -10.27
N THR A 170 -10.87 -14.51 -11.02
CA THR A 170 -10.97 -15.88 -10.47
C THR A 170 -9.71 -16.22 -9.66
N PRO A 171 -9.80 -17.12 -8.66
CA PRO A 171 -8.62 -17.58 -7.93
C PRO A 171 -7.54 -18.13 -8.87
N GLY A 172 -6.28 -17.68 -8.66
CA GLY A 172 -5.14 -18.06 -9.49
C GLY A 172 -3.87 -17.37 -9.00
N ASN A 173 -2.88 -17.26 -9.88
CA ASN A 173 -1.64 -16.55 -9.59
C ASN A 173 -1.71 -15.10 -10.15
N PRO A 174 -1.84 -14.08 -9.28
CA PRO A 174 -1.88 -12.69 -9.70
C PRO A 174 -0.50 -12.05 -9.92
N TYR A 175 0.60 -12.76 -9.60
CA TYR A 175 1.96 -12.22 -9.58
C TYR A 175 2.68 -12.42 -10.90
N ASN A 176 3.43 -11.39 -11.31
CA ASN A 176 4.21 -11.39 -12.56
C ASN A 176 3.36 -11.75 -13.80
N GLN A 177 2.13 -11.25 -13.83
CA GLN A 177 1.13 -11.51 -14.86
C GLN A 177 0.78 -10.23 -15.62
N THR A 178 0.48 -10.36 -16.90
CA THR A 178 0.00 -9.24 -17.72
C THR A 178 -1.38 -8.79 -17.25
N THR A 179 -1.55 -7.46 -17.18
CA THR A 179 -2.84 -6.82 -16.88
C THR A 179 -2.94 -5.46 -17.57
N VAL A 180 -4.16 -5.03 -17.84
CA VAL A 180 -4.49 -3.66 -18.25
C VAL A 180 -5.42 -3.04 -17.20
N ILE A 181 -5.11 -1.83 -16.74
CA ILE A 181 -5.94 -1.09 -15.78
C ILE A 181 -6.31 0.25 -16.42
N VAL A 182 -7.60 0.49 -16.61
CA VAL A 182 -8.15 1.73 -17.15
C VAL A 182 -8.70 2.56 -16.00
N ALA A 183 -8.05 3.68 -15.69
CA ALA A 183 -8.50 4.64 -14.69
C ALA A 183 -9.22 5.79 -15.39
N THR A 184 -10.53 5.89 -15.27
CA THR A 184 -11.35 6.86 -15.97
C THR A 184 -12.68 7.14 -15.25
N ALA A 185 -13.29 8.27 -15.58
CA ALA A 185 -14.62 8.65 -15.11
C ALA A 185 -15.75 8.19 -16.07
N ASP A 186 -15.42 7.80 -17.29
CA ASP A 186 -16.38 7.66 -18.39
C ASP A 186 -16.42 6.23 -18.94
N ARG A 187 -17.66 5.67 -19.07
CA ARG A 187 -17.85 4.30 -19.59
C ARG A 187 -17.55 4.19 -21.07
N GLY A 188 -17.85 5.23 -21.83
CA GLY A 188 -17.59 5.25 -23.28
C GLY A 188 -16.08 5.22 -23.56
N ILE A 189 -15.31 5.97 -22.78
CA ILE A 189 -13.84 5.98 -22.85
C ILE A 189 -13.28 4.61 -22.43
N ASP A 190 -13.75 4.02 -21.31
CA ASP A 190 -13.34 2.68 -20.90
C ASP A 190 -13.59 1.63 -22.00
N GLN A 191 -14.78 1.65 -22.61
CA GLN A 191 -15.14 0.69 -23.67
C GLN A 191 -14.26 0.84 -24.92
N ARG A 192 -13.94 2.07 -25.34
CA ARG A 192 -13.07 2.36 -26.49
C ARG A 192 -11.64 1.87 -26.21
N ILE A 193 -11.10 2.19 -25.04
CA ILE A 193 -9.76 1.75 -24.63
C ILE A 193 -9.68 0.21 -24.58
N ARG A 194 -10.69 -0.45 -24.01
CA ARG A 194 -10.77 -1.92 -24.01
C ARG A 194 -10.86 -2.52 -25.41
N ALA A 195 -11.57 -1.84 -26.34
CA ALA A 195 -11.63 -2.27 -27.73
C ALA A 195 -10.25 -2.20 -28.41
N ALA A 196 -9.52 -1.10 -28.21
CA ALA A 196 -8.15 -0.94 -28.69
C ALA A 196 -7.20 -1.97 -28.07
N ALA A 197 -7.32 -2.24 -26.77
CA ALA A 197 -6.50 -3.27 -26.09
C ALA A 197 -6.78 -4.68 -26.66
N ARG A 198 -8.04 -5.04 -26.92
CA ARG A 198 -8.38 -6.31 -27.58
C ARG A 198 -7.77 -6.42 -28.96
N SER A 199 -7.83 -5.35 -29.78
CA SER A 199 -7.23 -5.37 -31.12
C SER A 199 -5.72 -5.54 -31.10
N ALA A 200 -5.07 -5.11 -30.00
CA ALA A 200 -3.64 -5.33 -29.73
C ALA A 200 -3.33 -6.69 -29.09
N GLY A 201 -4.34 -7.54 -28.86
CA GLY A 201 -4.17 -8.91 -28.36
C GLY A 201 -4.28 -9.09 -26.85
N TYR A 202 -4.66 -8.05 -26.08
CA TYR A 202 -4.91 -8.20 -24.65
C TYR A 202 -6.29 -8.83 -24.41
N SER A 203 -6.36 -9.75 -23.44
CA SER A 203 -7.62 -10.41 -23.06
C SER A 203 -8.51 -9.51 -22.22
N ASP A 204 -9.81 -9.45 -22.53
CA ASP A 204 -10.80 -8.77 -21.67
C ASP A 204 -10.78 -9.30 -20.22
N ASP A 205 -10.49 -10.58 -20.04
CA ASP A 205 -10.44 -11.25 -18.74
C ASP A 205 -9.31 -10.73 -17.85
N ALA A 206 -8.29 -10.07 -18.44
CA ALA A 206 -7.16 -9.46 -17.75
C ALA A 206 -7.29 -7.93 -17.63
N MET A 207 -8.44 -7.35 -17.99
CA MET A 207 -8.66 -5.90 -17.94
C MET A 207 -9.45 -5.48 -16.70
N ASN A 208 -8.99 -4.41 -16.08
CA ASN A 208 -9.59 -3.80 -14.89
C ASN A 208 -10.03 -2.37 -15.18
N THR A 209 -11.00 -1.86 -14.42
CA THR A 209 -11.36 -0.45 -14.40
C THR A 209 -11.23 0.10 -12.99
N GLN A 210 -10.47 1.20 -12.82
CA GLN A 210 -10.50 2.04 -11.63
C GLN A 210 -11.39 3.25 -11.92
N VAL A 211 -12.53 3.31 -11.24
CA VAL A 211 -13.55 4.33 -11.48
C VAL A 211 -13.20 5.62 -10.76
N PHE A 212 -13.18 6.74 -11.51
CA PHE A 212 -13.12 8.10 -10.98
C PHE A 212 -14.53 8.70 -11.01
N PRO A 213 -15.35 8.57 -9.94
CA PRO A 213 -16.76 8.90 -9.97
C PRO A 213 -16.98 10.42 -10.00
N ALA A 214 -17.45 10.94 -11.14
CA ALA A 214 -17.71 12.36 -11.35
C ALA A 214 -18.74 12.95 -10.35
N SER A 215 -19.52 12.09 -9.68
CA SER A 215 -20.51 12.53 -8.68
C SER A 215 -19.89 13.06 -7.38
N ILE A 216 -18.61 12.75 -7.11
CA ILE A 216 -17.90 13.16 -5.88
C ILE A 216 -16.57 13.86 -6.17
N LEU A 217 -16.10 13.88 -7.42
CA LEU A 217 -14.82 14.43 -7.82
C LEU A 217 -15.00 15.67 -8.69
N ASN A 218 -14.13 16.67 -8.51
CA ASN A 218 -14.03 17.85 -9.36
C ASN A 218 -13.05 17.56 -10.49
N LEU A 219 -13.53 16.86 -11.52
CA LEU A 219 -12.73 16.52 -12.69
C LEU A 219 -12.52 17.73 -13.59
N GLY A 220 -11.34 17.89 -14.15
CA GLY A 220 -10.97 18.98 -15.03
C GLY A 220 -9.47 19.26 -15.03
N LEU A 221 -9.06 20.35 -15.66
CA LEU A 221 -7.68 20.81 -15.74
C LEU A 221 -7.51 22.24 -15.19
N GLU A 222 -8.57 22.80 -14.64
CA GLU A 222 -8.59 24.14 -14.05
C GLU A 222 -7.93 24.13 -12.66
N ASN A 223 -7.59 25.30 -12.14
CA ASN A 223 -6.90 25.44 -10.87
C ASN A 223 -7.68 24.92 -9.64
N ASP A 224 -9.01 24.80 -9.76
CA ASP A 224 -9.90 24.27 -8.73
C ASP A 224 -10.25 22.79 -8.92
N SER A 225 -9.70 22.16 -9.97
CA SER A 225 -9.86 20.73 -10.20
C SER A 225 -9.08 19.91 -9.19
N ASP A 226 -9.59 18.72 -8.88
CA ASP A 226 -8.92 17.77 -7.98
C ASP A 226 -7.59 17.29 -8.54
N THR A 227 -6.65 17.05 -7.65
CA THR A 227 -5.38 16.42 -7.99
C THR A 227 -5.39 14.95 -7.54
N PHE A 228 -4.97 14.06 -8.41
CA PHE A 228 -5.02 12.61 -8.21
C PHE A 228 -3.65 11.98 -8.23
N ALA A 229 -3.57 10.77 -7.66
CA ALA A 229 -2.47 9.83 -7.81
C ALA A 229 -3.01 8.40 -7.94
N ILE A 230 -2.23 7.53 -8.57
CA ILE A 230 -2.40 6.08 -8.46
C ILE A 230 -1.10 5.51 -7.93
N HIS A 231 -1.19 4.75 -6.86
CA HIS A 231 -0.07 4.08 -6.24
C HIS A 231 -0.14 2.58 -6.44
N LEU A 232 0.99 1.96 -6.76
CA LEU A 232 1.19 0.53 -6.59
C LEU A 232 1.96 0.31 -5.27
N ARG A 233 1.42 -0.52 -4.39
CA ARG A 233 1.91 -0.77 -3.03
C ARG A 233 2.28 -2.23 -2.83
N PRO A 234 3.44 -2.73 -3.30
CA PRO A 234 3.89 -4.09 -3.01
C PRO A 234 4.54 -4.15 -1.63
N ALA A 235 4.27 -5.21 -0.87
CA ALA A 235 4.83 -5.44 0.45
C ALA A 235 5.33 -6.87 0.60
N LEU A 236 6.52 -7.03 1.17
CA LEU A 236 7.14 -8.30 1.54
C LEU A 236 7.26 -9.26 0.34
N PHE A 237 8.20 -8.99 -0.55
CA PHE A 237 8.53 -9.88 -1.66
C PHE A 237 9.08 -11.21 -1.15
N THR A 238 8.63 -12.31 -1.73
CA THR A 238 9.16 -13.67 -1.46
C THR A 238 10.62 -13.78 -1.91
N ASP A 239 10.94 -13.14 -3.06
CA ASP A 239 12.30 -12.93 -3.53
C ASP A 239 12.59 -11.43 -3.56
N GLN A 240 13.39 -10.96 -2.59
CA GLN A 240 13.71 -9.54 -2.44
C GLN A 240 14.45 -8.99 -3.67
N GLN A 241 15.35 -9.77 -4.28
CA GLN A 241 16.09 -9.33 -5.47
C GLN A 241 15.16 -9.15 -6.69
N ALA A 242 14.21 -10.06 -6.88
CA ALA A 242 13.18 -9.92 -7.92
C ALA A 242 12.30 -8.72 -7.66
N GLY A 243 11.94 -8.47 -6.39
CA GLY A 243 11.19 -7.30 -5.96
C GLY A 243 11.94 -5.99 -6.22
N ASP A 244 13.19 -5.89 -5.85
CA ASP A 244 14.03 -4.70 -6.08
C ASP A 244 14.21 -4.44 -7.59
N ASN A 245 14.47 -5.47 -8.38
CA ASN A 245 14.53 -5.36 -9.83
C ASN A 245 13.22 -4.86 -10.46
N TYR A 246 12.09 -5.31 -9.92
CA TYR A 246 10.76 -4.84 -10.37
C TYR A 246 10.55 -3.36 -10.02
N ILE A 247 10.92 -2.93 -8.83
CA ILE A 247 10.82 -1.51 -8.40
C ILE A 247 11.67 -0.62 -9.30
N ASP A 248 12.90 -1.03 -9.60
CA ASP A 248 13.85 -0.23 -10.37
C ASP A 248 13.53 -0.23 -11.88
N ASN A 249 12.99 -1.33 -12.40
CA ASN A 249 12.75 -1.57 -13.82
C ASN A 249 11.39 -2.19 -14.07
N THR A 250 10.31 -1.55 -13.58
CA THR A 250 8.95 -2.10 -13.72
C THR A 250 8.62 -2.39 -15.20
N PRO A 251 8.27 -3.63 -15.55
CA PRO A 251 7.90 -4.01 -16.91
C PRO A 251 6.47 -3.58 -17.23
N ALA A 252 6.25 -2.27 -17.26
CA ALA A 252 4.95 -1.67 -17.49
C ALA A 252 5.08 -0.23 -17.99
N THR A 253 4.07 0.20 -18.72
CA THR A 253 3.91 1.58 -19.20
C THR A 253 2.64 2.18 -18.62
N VAL A 254 2.71 3.47 -18.31
CA VAL A 254 1.55 4.30 -17.97
C VAL A 254 1.26 5.19 -19.17
N LEU A 255 0.01 5.23 -19.61
CA LEU A 255 -0.42 6.06 -20.73
C LEU A 255 -1.43 7.08 -20.23
N ARG A 256 -1.31 8.35 -20.67
CA ARG A 256 -2.40 9.30 -20.67
C ARG A 256 -3.10 9.21 -22.01
N VAL A 257 -4.41 8.99 -21.98
CA VAL A 257 -5.24 8.76 -23.17
C VAL A 257 -6.33 9.82 -23.22
N THR A 258 -6.17 10.77 -24.14
CA THR A 258 -7.04 11.94 -24.27
C THR A 258 -7.74 11.91 -25.62
N PRO A 259 -9.07 11.95 -25.72
CA PRO A 259 -9.74 12.03 -27.03
C PRO A 259 -9.39 13.33 -27.76
N GLU A 260 -9.11 13.24 -29.06
CA GLU A 260 -8.82 14.41 -29.92
C GLU A 260 -9.99 15.40 -29.97
N ASN A 261 -11.21 14.86 -29.92
CA ASN A 261 -12.43 15.65 -29.95
C ASN A 261 -13.25 15.36 -28.68
N ALA A 262 -13.92 16.38 -28.17
CA ALA A 262 -14.81 16.23 -27.03
C ALA A 262 -15.87 15.14 -27.28
N THR A 263 -16.06 14.25 -26.33
CA THR A 263 -17.00 13.14 -26.42
C THR A 263 -18.28 13.44 -25.63
N GLN A 264 -19.38 12.76 -26.00
CA GLN A 264 -20.55 12.75 -25.13
C GLN A 264 -20.22 11.89 -23.90
N LEU A 265 -20.34 12.49 -22.72
CA LEU A 265 -20.01 11.81 -21.48
C LEU A 265 -21.06 10.76 -21.08
N ASP A 266 -20.59 9.59 -20.64
CA ASP A 266 -21.36 8.55 -19.95
C ASP A 266 -20.69 8.23 -18.60
N PRO A 267 -20.85 9.11 -17.59
CA PRO A 267 -20.08 9.01 -16.36
C PRO A 267 -20.42 7.77 -15.54
N TYR A 268 -19.40 7.18 -14.92
CA TYR A 268 -19.59 6.15 -13.90
C TYR A 268 -20.26 6.73 -12.66
N GLY A 269 -21.20 5.97 -12.08
CA GLY A 269 -21.64 6.21 -10.70
C GLY A 269 -20.57 5.82 -9.68
N TYR A 270 -20.77 6.20 -8.42
CA TYR A 270 -19.91 5.77 -7.32
C TYR A 270 -19.93 4.23 -7.20
N PRO A 271 -18.77 3.56 -7.20
CA PRO A 271 -18.73 2.10 -7.16
C PRO A 271 -19.19 1.57 -5.80
N LYS A 272 -19.85 0.41 -5.81
CA LYS A 272 -20.20 -0.28 -4.58
C LYS A 272 -18.90 -0.81 -3.94
N LEU A 273 -18.62 -0.37 -2.72
CA LEU A 273 -17.46 -0.84 -1.97
C LEU A 273 -17.70 -2.25 -1.42
N ARG A 274 -16.62 -3.00 -1.28
CA ARG A 274 -16.64 -4.29 -0.59
C ARG A 274 -16.91 -4.07 0.90
N VAL A 275 -17.61 -5.02 1.51
CA VAL A 275 -18.02 -4.95 2.92
C VAL A 275 -17.12 -5.86 3.75
N ARG A 276 -16.67 -5.37 4.90
CA ARG A 276 -15.90 -6.13 5.89
C ARG A 276 -16.81 -7.06 6.68
N GLY A 277 -16.18 -8.10 7.26
CA GLY A 277 -16.81 -9.00 8.21
C GLY A 277 -17.36 -10.27 7.58
N THR A 278 -17.08 -11.37 8.24
CA THR A 278 -17.48 -12.75 7.86
C THR A 278 -18.37 -13.41 8.90
N GLY A 279 -18.51 -12.82 10.08
CA GLY A 279 -19.12 -13.42 11.26
C GLY A 279 -18.17 -14.36 12.04
N MET A 280 -16.96 -14.63 11.51
CA MET A 280 -15.92 -15.32 12.28
C MET A 280 -15.13 -14.31 13.10
N THR A 281 -14.95 -14.60 14.38
CA THR A 281 -14.35 -13.64 15.31
C THR A 281 -13.14 -14.25 16.02
N GLU A 282 -12.23 -13.37 16.51
CA GLU A 282 -11.10 -13.70 17.38
C GLU A 282 -11.44 -13.42 18.87
N LEU A 283 -12.66 -13.01 19.20
CA LEU A 283 -13.03 -12.55 20.55
C LEU A 283 -12.92 -13.63 21.62
N ASP A 284 -12.84 -14.89 21.26
CA ASP A 284 -12.51 -16.02 22.14
C ASP A 284 -11.07 -15.97 22.68
N LEU A 285 -10.15 -15.24 22.01
CA LEU A 285 -8.78 -15.02 22.48
C LEU A 285 -8.65 -13.84 23.46
N THR A 286 -9.75 -13.20 23.85
CA THR A 286 -9.70 -12.00 24.71
C THR A 286 -9.14 -12.31 26.10
N ASP A 287 -9.53 -13.43 26.70
CA ASP A 287 -9.06 -13.85 28.01
C ASP A 287 -7.57 -14.25 27.95
N ASP A 288 -7.15 -14.92 26.88
CA ASP A 288 -5.74 -15.29 26.66
C ASP A 288 -4.85 -14.05 26.50
N LEU A 289 -5.37 -13.00 25.84
CA LEU A 289 -4.66 -11.72 25.71
C LEU A 289 -4.54 -11.00 27.04
N GLU A 290 -5.54 -11.07 27.93
CA GLU A 290 -5.46 -10.53 29.30
C GLU A 290 -4.46 -11.34 30.15
N ASP A 291 -4.40 -12.65 30.01
CA ASP A 291 -3.40 -13.48 30.68
C ASP A 291 -1.99 -13.12 30.20
N LEU A 292 -1.81 -12.91 28.89
CA LEU A 292 -0.54 -12.45 28.32
C LEU A 292 -0.13 -11.08 28.88
N ARG A 293 -1.08 -10.14 28.97
CA ARG A 293 -0.86 -8.83 29.59
C ARG A 293 -0.37 -8.97 31.03
N ASN A 294 -1.03 -9.81 31.83
CA ASN A 294 -0.68 -10.04 33.24
C ASN A 294 0.71 -10.70 33.37
N ALA A 295 1.06 -11.61 32.49
CA ALA A 295 2.39 -12.22 32.43
C ALA A 295 3.48 -11.19 32.09
N ILE A 296 3.23 -10.28 31.14
CA ILE A 296 4.13 -9.17 30.79
C ILE A 296 4.34 -8.25 32.01
N LEU A 297 3.27 -7.81 32.65
CA LEU A 297 3.35 -6.93 33.82
C LEU A 297 4.06 -7.60 34.99
N THR A 298 3.88 -8.90 35.18
CA THR A 298 4.58 -9.69 36.21
C THR A 298 6.07 -9.78 35.93
N ARG A 299 6.45 -10.04 34.69
CA ARG A 299 7.86 -10.14 34.27
C ARG A 299 8.63 -8.84 34.51
N TYR A 300 7.98 -7.71 34.28
CA TYR A 300 8.57 -6.37 34.42
C TYR A 300 8.07 -5.60 35.65
N SER A 301 7.66 -6.31 36.71
CA SER A 301 7.06 -5.72 37.93
C SER A 301 7.96 -4.75 38.70
N GLY A 302 9.29 -4.74 38.42
CA GLY A 302 10.24 -3.77 38.98
C GLY A 302 10.25 -2.41 38.25
N LEU A 303 9.52 -2.26 37.15
CA LEU A 303 9.48 -1.06 36.34
C LEU A 303 8.11 -0.38 36.47
N LYS A 304 8.05 0.90 36.11
CA LYS A 304 6.80 1.65 36.03
C LYS A 304 6.11 1.37 34.69
N ALA A 305 5.02 0.65 34.72
CA ALA A 305 4.23 0.35 33.52
C ALA A 305 3.20 1.44 33.22
N ARG A 306 3.06 1.80 31.95
CA ARG A 306 1.99 2.66 31.42
C ARG A 306 1.40 2.02 30.16
N GLU A 307 0.13 1.67 30.19
CA GLU A 307 -0.57 1.16 29.03
C GLU A 307 -0.79 2.25 27.98
N LEU A 308 -0.57 1.90 26.73
CA LEU A 308 -0.87 2.76 25.59
C LEU A 308 -2.20 2.31 25.00
N PRO A 309 -3.19 3.22 24.90
CA PRO A 309 -4.49 2.87 24.37
C PRO A 309 -4.40 2.53 22.89
N ALA A 310 -5.25 1.63 22.41
CA ALA A 310 -5.43 1.35 21.00
C ALA A 310 -6.74 1.98 20.50
N SER A 311 -6.65 2.72 19.43
CA SER A 311 -7.79 3.29 18.70
C SER A 311 -7.89 2.70 17.31
N ALA A 312 -9.09 2.59 16.75
CA ALA A 312 -9.36 1.97 15.48
C ALA A 312 -9.85 2.99 14.43
N GLY A 313 -9.47 2.74 13.19
CA GLY A 313 -10.04 3.36 12.00
C GLY A 313 -9.44 4.72 11.62
N PHE A 314 -9.57 5.00 10.33
CA PHE A 314 -9.34 6.30 9.72
C PHE A 314 -10.64 6.74 9.03
N PRO A 315 -10.81 8.02 8.69
CA PRO A 315 -11.95 8.46 7.90
C PRO A 315 -12.04 7.66 6.60
N ALA A 316 -13.23 7.21 6.24
CA ALA A 316 -13.44 6.61 4.92
C ALA A 316 -13.12 7.64 3.83
N GLY A 317 -12.64 7.18 2.67
CA GLY A 317 -12.21 8.06 1.59
C GLY A 317 -13.28 9.08 1.20
N ILE A 318 -14.53 8.64 0.99
CA ILE A 318 -15.65 9.53 0.65
C ILE A 318 -15.97 10.54 1.77
N ASP A 319 -15.92 10.12 3.03
CA ASP A 319 -16.17 11.00 4.18
C ASP A 319 -15.05 12.07 4.28
N ALA A 320 -13.80 11.66 4.09
CA ALA A 320 -12.67 12.58 4.05
C ALA A 320 -12.81 13.61 2.91
N ILE A 321 -13.21 13.16 1.71
CA ILE A 321 -13.44 14.03 0.55
C ILE A 321 -14.56 15.04 0.83
N GLN A 322 -15.70 14.60 1.37
CA GLN A 322 -16.83 15.46 1.66
C GLN A 322 -16.55 16.49 2.74
N ARG A 323 -15.74 16.12 3.74
CA ARG A 323 -15.41 16.96 4.89
C ARG A 323 -14.15 17.80 4.69
N GLY A 324 -13.35 17.54 3.68
CA GLY A 324 -12.07 18.19 3.46
C GLY A 324 -11.04 17.84 4.54
N ILE A 325 -10.97 16.57 4.93
CA ILE A 325 -10.08 16.04 5.99
C ILE A 325 -8.99 15.23 5.32
N ASP A 326 -7.76 15.37 5.81
CA ASP A 326 -6.66 14.47 5.43
C ASP A 326 -6.91 13.08 6.01
N ALA A 327 -7.04 12.09 5.13
CA ALA A 327 -7.28 10.70 5.49
C ALA A 327 -5.97 9.90 5.70
N VAL A 328 -4.82 10.46 5.41
CA VAL A 328 -3.49 9.80 5.48
C VAL A 328 -3.39 8.50 4.66
N GLY A 329 -4.14 8.39 3.58
CA GLY A 329 -4.08 7.31 2.62
C GLY A 329 -4.45 5.90 3.12
N PRO A 330 -5.48 5.71 3.98
CA PRO A 330 -5.88 4.38 4.38
C PRO A 330 -6.56 3.67 3.21
N THR A 331 -6.33 2.39 3.05
CA THR A 331 -7.05 1.55 2.10
C THR A 331 -8.08 0.67 2.80
N ASN A 332 -9.19 0.34 2.15
CA ASN A 332 -10.16 -0.62 2.65
C ASN A 332 -9.58 -2.04 2.77
N ASP A 333 -8.40 -2.27 2.20
CA ASP A 333 -7.70 -3.55 2.27
C ASP A 333 -7.10 -3.86 3.65
N ALA A 334 -7.01 -2.90 4.57
CA ALA A 334 -6.49 -3.12 5.91
C ALA A 334 -7.42 -2.57 6.99
N ALA A 335 -7.46 -3.25 8.14
CA ALA A 335 -7.88 -2.64 9.38
C ALA A 335 -6.65 -1.96 10.01
N TYR A 336 -6.85 -0.73 10.50
CA TYR A 336 -5.79 0.09 11.08
C TYR A 336 -6.06 0.34 12.55
N LEU A 337 -5.09 0.05 13.41
CA LEU A 337 -5.11 0.40 14.83
C LEU A 337 -3.90 1.27 15.13
N TRP A 338 -4.00 2.17 16.10
CA TRP A 338 -2.91 3.06 16.52
C TRP A 338 -2.87 3.26 18.03
N SER A 339 -1.67 3.49 18.57
CA SER A 339 -1.43 3.66 20.00
C SER A 339 -1.73 5.10 20.46
N ALA A 340 -2.95 5.59 20.29
CA ALA A 340 -3.35 6.91 20.73
C ALA A 340 -4.80 6.94 21.22
N ASN A 341 -5.12 7.87 22.14
CA ASN A 341 -6.40 7.93 22.84
C ASN A 341 -7.59 8.46 22.04
N GLN A 342 -7.42 8.75 20.75
CA GLN A 342 -8.50 9.45 20.05
C GLN A 342 -8.87 8.82 18.72
N THR A 343 -10.18 8.58 18.56
CA THR A 343 -10.81 8.57 17.24
C THR A 343 -10.61 9.93 16.58
N ILE A 344 -10.30 9.97 15.28
CA ILE A 344 -10.36 11.19 14.49
C ILE A 344 -11.79 11.68 14.52
N SER A 345 -12.06 12.58 15.46
CA SER A 345 -13.40 13.07 15.74
C SER A 345 -13.92 13.87 14.54
N SER A 346 -15.16 13.61 14.18
CA SER A 346 -15.91 14.38 13.17
C SER A 346 -16.07 15.87 13.48
N ALA A 347 -15.70 16.31 14.67
CA ALA A 347 -15.97 17.65 15.17
C ALA A 347 -14.81 18.63 15.01
N THR A 348 -13.66 18.23 14.48
CA THR A 348 -12.48 19.11 14.41
C THR A 348 -12.37 19.74 13.03
N PRO A 349 -12.32 21.06 12.92
CA PRO A 349 -12.18 21.76 11.65
C PRO A 349 -10.78 21.59 11.01
N PRO A 350 -10.60 22.09 9.82
CA PRO A 350 -9.65 21.64 8.81
C PRO A 350 -8.20 21.64 9.27
N PHE A 351 -7.56 20.55 8.97
CA PHE A 351 -6.18 20.19 9.28
C PHE A 351 -5.18 20.85 8.33
N PHE A 352 -4.93 22.16 8.51
CA PHE A 352 -3.95 22.86 7.68
C PHE A 352 -2.73 23.34 8.45
N ASN A 353 -2.75 23.15 9.76
CA ASN A 353 -1.55 23.31 10.56
C ASN A 353 -1.14 21.90 10.98
N THR A 354 -0.10 21.38 10.36
CA THR A 354 0.49 20.08 10.71
C THR A 354 0.69 19.94 12.22
N SER A 355 1.04 21.04 12.91
CA SER A 355 1.15 21.07 14.37
C SER A 355 -0.17 20.83 15.12
N GLN A 356 -1.33 21.16 14.55
CA GLN A 356 -2.63 20.90 15.20
C GLN A 356 -3.08 19.45 15.01
N TYR A 357 -2.87 18.89 13.83
CA TYR A 357 -3.16 17.47 13.57
C TYR A 357 -2.28 16.55 14.40
N TYR A 358 -0.98 16.82 14.46
CA TYR A 358 -0.03 16.03 15.23
C TYR A 358 -0.04 16.37 16.72
N GLY A 359 -0.43 17.58 17.12
CA GLY A 359 -0.72 17.92 18.51
C GLY A 359 -1.79 17.06 19.16
N PHE A 360 -2.72 16.59 18.35
CA PHE A 360 -3.78 15.67 18.69
C PHE A 360 -3.30 14.24 19.01
N LEU A 361 -2.30 13.73 18.26
CA LEU A 361 -1.68 12.44 18.51
C LEU A 361 -0.65 12.45 19.64
N ARG A 362 -0.33 13.65 20.15
CA ARG A 362 0.65 13.84 21.23
C ARG A 362 0.10 13.59 22.62
N ASP A 363 -1.20 13.39 22.79
CA ASP A 363 -1.77 13.19 24.15
C ASP A 363 -2.33 11.76 24.31
N PRO A 364 -1.71 10.95 25.18
CA PRO A 364 -0.47 11.25 25.91
C PRO A 364 0.77 11.01 25.05
N ALA A 365 1.60 11.99 24.92
CA ALA A 365 2.87 11.88 24.17
C ALA A 365 3.69 10.70 24.70
N VAL A 366 4.13 9.83 23.79
CA VAL A 366 5.02 8.72 24.10
C VAL A 366 6.37 9.04 23.49
N THR A 367 7.35 9.30 24.33
CA THR A 367 8.76 9.38 23.94
C THR A 367 9.47 8.10 24.35
N LEU A 368 10.60 7.79 23.74
CA LEU A 368 11.41 6.66 24.08
C LEU A 368 12.86 7.12 24.30
N GLY A 369 13.28 7.13 25.56
CA GLY A 369 14.65 7.41 25.95
C GLY A 369 15.61 6.29 25.66
N ASN A 370 16.88 6.46 26.05
CA ASN A 370 17.96 5.51 25.80
C ASN A 370 18.38 4.69 27.04
N ASP A 371 17.60 4.76 28.11
CA ASP A 371 17.81 3.90 29.29
C ASP A 371 17.45 2.46 28.93
N THR A 372 18.21 1.49 29.41
CA THR A 372 17.96 0.06 29.16
C THR A 372 16.65 -0.45 29.78
N ASP A 373 16.19 0.22 30.85
CA ASP A 373 14.93 -0.04 31.53
C ASP A 373 13.76 0.78 30.96
N GLU A 374 14.00 1.54 29.85
CA GLU A 374 12.97 2.27 29.12
C GLU A 374 12.71 1.62 27.77
N PHE A 375 11.54 1.01 27.61
CA PHE A 375 11.15 0.31 26.41
C PHE A 375 9.63 0.20 26.28
N ILE A 376 9.15 -0.26 25.13
CA ILE A 376 7.75 -0.55 24.88
C ILE A 376 7.61 -2.04 24.56
N ILE A 377 6.63 -2.70 25.16
CA ILE A 377 6.18 -4.04 24.74
C ILE A 377 4.92 -3.88 23.92
N VAL A 378 4.96 -4.37 22.69
CA VAL A 378 3.80 -4.53 21.80
C VAL A 378 3.36 -5.99 21.91
N TYR A 379 2.05 -6.20 22.06
CA TYR A 379 1.49 -7.54 22.17
C TYR A 379 0.08 -7.57 21.58
N GLY A 380 -0.35 -8.72 21.12
CA GLY A 380 -1.64 -8.83 20.45
C GLY A 380 -1.88 -10.22 19.86
N VAL A 381 -2.82 -10.27 18.92
CA VAL A 381 -3.17 -11.47 18.18
C VAL A 381 -2.41 -11.54 16.86
N ASN A 382 -1.81 -12.67 16.56
CA ASN A 382 -1.31 -12.95 15.21
C ASN A 382 -2.49 -13.25 14.27
N HIS A 383 -3.07 -12.21 13.70
CA HIS A 383 -4.24 -12.28 12.83
C HIS A 383 -4.05 -13.16 11.59
N VAL A 384 -2.81 -13.44 11.19
CA VAL A 384 -2.51 -14.39 10.13
C VAL A 384 -2.62 -15.84 10.65
N ALA A 385 -2.16 -16.10 11.87
CA ALA A 385 -2.27 -17.41 12.49
C ALA A 385 -3.73 -17.81 12.79
N THR A 386 -4.61 -16.85 13.08
CA THR A 386 -6.06 -17.05 13.24
C THR A 386 -6.82 -17.17 11.92
N GLY A 387 -6.19 -16.77 10.81
CA GLY A 387 -6.82 -16.76 9.48
C GLY A 387 -7.63 -15.50 9.18
N LYS A 388 -7.62 -14.49 10.06
CA LYS A 388 -8.30 -13.20 9.83
C LYS A 388 -7.59 -12.29 8.85
N ALA A 389 -6.30 -12.53 8.58
CA ALA A 389 -5.51 -11.74 7.66
C ALA A 389 -4.61 -12.61 6.77
N THR A 390 -4.23 -12.10 5.61
CA THR A 390 -3.18 -12.67 4.77
C THR A 390 -1.79 -12.08 5.08
N TYR A 391 -1.77 -10.93 5.73
CA TYR A 391 -0.59 -10.20 6.15
C TYR A 391 -0.96 -9.26 7.30
N SER A 392 -0.15 -9.21 8.35
CA SER A 392 -0.28 -8.23 9.41
C SER A 392 1.08 -7.69 9.85
N SER A 393 1.09 -6.47 10.37
CA SER A 393 2.30 -5.83 10.87
C SER A 393 1.97 -4.77 11.90
N PHE A 394 2.95 -4.45 12.74
CA PHE A 394 3.00 -3.15 13.39
C PHE A 394 4.23 -2.38 12.91
N ALA A 395 4.15 -1.07 12.98
CA ALA A 395 5.26 -0.18 12.62
C ALA A 395 5.38 0.97 13.61
N VAL A 396 6.60 1.47 13.76
CA VAL A 396 6.93 2.60 14.64
C VAL A 396 7.05 3.87 13.80
N TYR A 397 6.43 4.94 14.27
CA TYR A 397 6.36 6.23 13.58
C TYR A 397 6.84 7.36 14.47
N GLY A 398 7.56 8.30 13.89
CA GLY A 398 7.68 9.64 14.45
C GLY A 398 6.34 10.37 14.33
N ALA A 399 5.76 10.80 15.46
CA ALA A 399 4.44 11.41 15.46
C ALA A 399 4.41 12.81 14.83
N ASP A 400 5.55 13.49 14.70
CA ASP A 400 5.63 14.85 14.18
C ASP A 400 5.43 14.94 12.67
N VAL A 401 5.94 13.93 11.92
CA VAL A 401 5.89 13.93 10.45
C VAL A 401 5.27 12.65 9.87
N TRP A 402 4.81 11.76 10.72
CA TRP A 402 4.23 10.46 10.32
C TRP A 402 5.18 9.61 9.47
N ASN A 403 6.46 9.63 9.80
CA ASN A 403 7.47 8.83 9.15
C ASN A 403 7.58 7.45 9.81
N GLY A 404 7.30 6.41 9.05
CA GLY A 404 7.53 5.02 9.49
C GLY A 404 9.02 4.71 9.47
N VAL A 405 9.58 4.30 10.62
CA VAL A 405 11.03 4.04 10.76
C VAL A 405 11.37 2.55 10.78
N GLY A 406 10.38 1.69 10.98
CA GLY A 406 10.53 0.24 10.89
C GLY A 406 9.21 -0.49 11.07
N SER A 407 9.14 -1.71 10.57
CA SER A 407 7.95 -2.56 10.61
C SER A 407 8.33 -3.98 11.00
N ILE A 408 7.56 -4.56 11.90
CA ILE A 408 7.62 -5.97 12.31
C ILE A 408 6.37 -6.65 11.78
N THR A 409 6.50 -7.85 11.26
CA THR A 409 5.45 -8.52 10.51
C THR A 409 5.01 -9.82 11.19
N ASP A 410 3.91 -10.39 10.73
CA ASP A 410 3.42 -11.69 11.21
C ASP A 410 4.45 -12.83 11.11
N LEU A 411 5.46 -12.69 10.26
CA LEU A 411 6.56 -13.65 10.16
C LEU A 411 7.44 -13.68 11.42
N ASP A 412 7.55 -12.53 12.10
CA ASP A 412 8.35 -12.36 13.32
C ASP A 412 7.55 -12.66 14.60
N PHE A 413 6.23 -12.85 14.50
CA PHE A 413 5.33 -13.01 15.65
C PHE A 413 5.34 -14.43 16.24
N ASN A 414 5.60 -15.44 15.41
CA ASN A 414 5.45 -16.85 15.78
C ASN A 414 6.30 -17.24 17.01
N GLY A 415 5.67 -17.85 18.01
CA GLY A 415 6.33 -18.39 19.21
C GLY A 415 6.83 -17.33 20.19
N THR A 416 6.53 -16.04 19.98
CA THR A 416 7.01 -14.95 20.86
C THR A 416 6.20 -14.82 22.15
N ALA A 417 4.95 -15.25 22.17
CA ALA A 417 4.11 -15.24 23.38
C ALA A 417 4.28 -16.51 24.24
N GLU A 418 4.76 -17.61 23.66
CA GLU A 418 4.89 -18.91 24.37
C GLU A 418 5.83 -18.86 25.58
N GLU A 419 6.83 -17.97 25.60
CA GLU A 419 7.70 -17.77 26.75
C GLU A 419 7.01 -17.07 27.94
N TYR A 420 5.92 -16.36 27.68
CA TYR A 420 5.08 -15.69 28.69
C TYR A 420 3.94 -16.57 29.15
N LEU A 421 3.44 -17.44 28.30
CA LEU A 421 2.31 -18.34 28.52
C LEU A 421 2.66 -19.80 28.14
N PRO A 422 3.64 -20.44 28.80
CA PRO A 422 4.17 -21.74 28.36
C PRO A 422 3.16 -22.88 28.41
N ASP A 423 2.15 -22.78 29.27
CA ASP A 423 1.12 -23.82 29.47
C ASP A 423 -0.19 -23.49 28.74
N ASN A 424 -0.27 -22.37 28.01
CA ASN A 424 -1.46 -21.96 27.29
C ASN A 424 -1.43 -22.45 25.85
N PRO A 425 -2.36 -23.30 25.39
CA PRO A 425 -2.39 -23.84 24.03
C PRO A 425 -2.65 -22.79 22.95
N ASP A 426 -3.23 -21.65 23.32
CA ASP A 426 -3.59 -20.55 22.40
C ASP A 426 -2.50 -19.47 22.32
N ALA A 427 -1.41 -19.59 23.12
CA ALA A 427 -0.24 -18.71 23.01
C ALA A 427 0.34 -18.63 21.59
N LYS A 428 0.20 -19.68 20.77
CA LYS A 428 0.58 -19.73 19.35
C LYS A 428 -0.14 -18.71 18.47
N TYR A 429 -1.31 -18.22 18.90
CA TYR A 429 -2.09 -17.19 18.21
C TYR A 429 -1.77 -15.78 18.69
N LEU A 430 -0.93 -15.65 19.72
CA LEU A 430 -0.54 -14.39 20.33
C LEU A 430 0.90 -14.05 19.99
N TYR A 431 1.26 -12.78 20.18
CA TYR A 431 2.64 -12.34 20.04
C TYR A 431 3.04 -11.30 21.08
N VAL A 432 4.35 -11.22 21.34
CA VAL A 432 5.00 -10.19 22.15
C VAL A 432 6.25 -9.73 21.44
N TYR A 433 6.45 -8.42 21.34
CA TYR A 433 7.64 -7.84 20.73
C TYR A 433 8.10 -6.60 21.49
N LYS A 434 9.41 -6.45 21.67
CA LYS A 434 9.99 -5.29 22.34
C LYS A 434 10.35 -4.20 21.34
N ILE A 435 10.18 -2.93 21.74
CA ILE A 435 10.70 -1.75 21.02
C ILE A 435 11.58 -0.98 22.00
N ALA A 436 12.83 -0.74 21.65
CA ALA A 436 13.80 -0.05 22.51
C ALA A 436 14.78 0.78 21.67
N ARG A 437 15.62 1.58 22.34
CA ARG A 437 16.75 2.26 21.69
C ARG A 437 18.01 1.38 21.61
N ASN A 438 18.09 0.39 22.49
CA ASN A 438 19.13 -0.64 22.46
C ASN A 438 18.47 -1.97 22.77
N CYS A 439 18.63 -2.91 21.87
CA CYS A 439 18.06 -4.26 22.00
C CYS A 439 19.07 -5.28 22.59
N ASP A 440 20.33 -4.92 22.80
CA ASP A 440 21.39 -5.81 23.33
C ASP A 440 21.48 -7.18 22.61
N GLY A 441 21.11 -7.20 21.31
CA GLY A 441 21.10 -8.40 20.48
C GLY A 441 19.88 -9.30 20.68
N ASP A 442 18.84 -8.87 21.40
CA ASP A 442 17.57 -9.60 21.50
C ASP A 442 16.88 -9.66 20.13
N PRO A 443 16.67 -10.85 19.54
CA PRO A 443 16.05 -10.98 18.21
C PRO A 443 14.55 -10.62 18.19
N ARG A 444 13.91 -10.49 19.35
CA ARG A 444 12.50 -10.09 19.51
C ARG A 444 12.36 -8.63 19.92
N CYS A 445 13.34 -7.82 19.54
CA CYS A 445 13.36 -6.41 19.83
C CYS A 445 13.63 -5.61 18.56
N PHE A 446 12.85 -4.55 18.35
CA PHE A 446 13.06 -3.56 17.31
C PHE A 446 13.83 -2.37 17.89
N GLU A 447 15.00 -2.11 17.34
CA GLU A 447 15.82 -0.96 17.72
C GLU A 447 15.39 0.27 16.94
N VAL A 448 14.85 1.27 17.65
CA VAL A 448 14.38 2.51 17.03
C VAL A 448 15.57 3.37 16.63
N PRO A 449 15.77 3.66 15.32
CA PRO A 449 16.87 4.47 14.88
C PRO A 449 16.74 5.92 15.34
N TYR A 450 17.86 6.56 15.64
CA TYR A 450 17.90 8.01 15.86
C TYR A 450 17.72 8.73 14.53
N GLY A 451 17.03 9.87 14.57
CA GLY A 451 16.63 10.56 13.37
C GLY A 451 17.55 11.65 12.94
N ALA A 452 17.94 11.60 11.66
CA ALA A 452 18.23 12.79 10.89
C ALA A 452 17.43 12.64 9.59
N GLY A 453 16.67 13.66 9.20
CA GLY A 453 15.98 13.67 7.92
C GLY A 453 14.86 12.64 7.76
N GLY A 454 14.03 12.44 8.76
CA GLY A 454 12.82 11.60 8.65
C GLY A 454 13.02 10.08 8.69
N HIS A 455 14.26 9.59 8.72
CA HIS A 455 14.56 8.15 8.74
C HIS A 455 14.70 7.55 10.15
N GLY A 456 14.52 8.33 11.19
CA GLY A 456 14.56 7.92 12.58
C GLY A 456 13.66 8.80 13.44
N ILE A 457 13.81 8.69 14.75
CA ILE A 457 13.06 9.46 15.76
C ILE A 457 14.05 9.89 16.84
N ASP A 458 14.16 11.18 17.13
CA ASP A 458 15.04 11.70 18.19
C ASP A 458 14.45 11.43 19.58
N LEU A 459 15.26 11.56 20.64
CA LEU A 459 14.87 11.21 22.02
C LEU A 459 13.70 12.04 22.55
N ASP A 460 13.61 13.31 22.14
CA ASP A 460 12.57 14.24 22.53
C ASP A 460 11.34 14.22 21.60
N GLN A 461 11.41 13.48 20.50
CA GLN A 461 10.29 13.37 19.58
C GLN A 461 9.30 12.30 20.05
N PRO A 462 7.99 12.60 20.01
CA PRO A 462 6.98 11.62 20.29
C PRO A 462 6.91 10.57 19.17
N LEU A 463 6.62 9.33 19.56
CA LEU A 463 6.38 8.23 18.65
C LEU A 463 4.98 7.64 18.83
N LEU A 464 4.53 6.92 17.84
CA LEU A 464 3.33 6.11 17.89
C LEU A 464 3.57 4.76 17.21
N ILE A 465 2.71 3.80 17.55
CA ILE A 465 2.68 2.48 16.94
C ILE A 465 1.40 2.40 16.12
N LEU A 466 1.51 1.89 14.90
CA LEU A 466 0.37 1.67 14.03
C LEU A 466 0.39 0.22 13.57
N TRP A 467 -0.73 -0.46 13.79
CA TRP A 467 -0.96 -1.83 13.32
C TRP A 467 -1.76 -1.82 12.02
N ARG A 468 -1.43 -2.76 11.14
CA ARG A 468 -2.10 -2.98 9.87
C ARG A 468 -2.44 -4.45 9.72
N ILE A 469 -3.70 -4.75 9.52
CA ILE A 469 -4.23 -6.09 9.38
C ILE A 469 -4.86 -6.19 7.99
N TYR A 470 -4.12 -6.79 7.04
CA TYR A 470 -4.47 -6.78 5.62
C TYR A 470 -5.24 -8.02 5.20
N LEU A 471 -6.26 -7.80 4.40
CA LEU A 471 -7.00 -8.75 3.58
C LEU A 471 -7.46 -10.03 4.29
N GLU A 472 -8.71 -10.05 4.66
CA GLU A 472 -9.42 -11.27 4.95
C GLU A 472 -9.82 -11.95 3.62
N ASN A 473 -9.42 -13.21 3.41
CA ASN A 473 -9.59 -13.91 2.14
C ASN A 473 -11.04 -13.94 1.63
N ALA A 474 -12.00 -14.06 2.54
CA ALA A 474 -13.41 -14.19 2.17
C ALA A 474 -14.03 -12.87 1.67
N THR A 475 -13.70 -11.75 2.32
CA THR A 475 -14.23 -10.42 1.97
C THR A 475 -13.37 -9.68 0.96
N LYS A 476 -12.07 -10.07 0.85
CA LYS A 476 -11.07 -9.42 0.01
C LYS A 476 -10.85 -7.95 0.38
N THR A 477 -11.12 -7.64 1.65
CA THR A 477 -10.88 -6.37 2.34
C THR A 477 -10.14 -6.63 3.65
N GLY A 478 -9.73 -5.62 4.39
CA GLY A 478 -9.30 -5.81 5.78
C GLY A 478 -10.44 -6.40 6.63
N PRO A 479 -10.14 -7.10 7.73
CA PRO A 479 -11.16 -7.66 8.59
C PRO A 479 -12.04 -6.58 9.22
N SER A 480 -13.23 -6.98 9.73
CA SER A 480 -14.07 -6.10 10.51
C SER A 480 -13.44 -5.77 11.85
N TYR A 481 -13.51 -4.51 12.26
CA TYR A 481 -13.05 -4.05 13.57
C TYR A 481 -13.79 -4.71 14.73
N GLU A 482 -15.01 -5.20 14.50
CA GLU A 482 -15.83 -5.89 15.49
C GLU A 482 -15.49 -7.39 15.62
N GLU A 483 -14.71 -7.93 14.70
CA GLU A 483 -14.35 -9.35 14.65
C GLU A 483 -12.91 -9.64 15.08
N ILE A 484 -12.08 -8.61 15.28
CA ILE A 484 -10.69 -8.74 15.69
C ILE A 484 -10.48 -8.32 17.15
N VAL A 485 -9.53 -8.97 17.80
CA VAL A 485 -9.03 -8.51 19.10
C VAL A 485 -7.93 -7.46 18.85
N TYR A 486 -8.07 -6.28 19.43
CA TYR A 486 -7.14 -5.17 19.19
C TYR A 486 -5.78 -5.42 19.84
N ASP A 487 -4.73 -5.22 19.06
CA ASP A 487 -3.37 -5.17 19.50
C ASP A 487 -3.17 -4.05 20.53
N ARG A 488 -2.19 -4.21 21.42
CA ARG A 488 -1.93 -3.33 22.57
C ARG A 488 -0.44 -3.06 22.73
N ALA A 489 -0.11 -2.06 23.53
CA ALA A 489 1.25 -1.77 23.91
C ALA A 489 1.33 -1.27 25.37
N ILE A 490 2.46 -1.55 26.03
CA ILE A 490 2.78 -1.07 27.36
C ILE A 490 4.16 -0.42 27.30
N LYS A 491 4.25 0.85 27.71
CA LYS A 491 5.53 1.49 27.95
C LYS A 491 6.01 1.19 29.37
N PHE A 492 7.27 0.79 29.50
CA PHE A 492 7.99 0.63 30.74
C PHE A 492 9.01 1.74 30.91
N ASP A 493 9.06 2.30 32.10
CA ASP A 493 10.03 3.33 32.51
C ASP A 493 10.77 2.84 33.76
N PRO A 494 12.01 3.28 34.02
CA PRO A 494 12.73 2.99 35.26
C PRO A 494 11.87 3.33 36.48
N ALA A 495 11.94 2.50 37.52
CA ALA A 495 11.35 2.82 38.77
C ALA A 495 11.99 4.11 39.30
N SER A 496 11.16 5.08 39.73
CA SER A 496 11.68 6.31 40.33
C SER A 496 12.61 5.91 41.50
N GLN A 497 13.86 6.32 41.44
CA GLN A 497 14.70 6.22 42.63
C GLN A 497 14.04 7.12 43.71
N GLY A 498 13.44 6.49 44.72
CA GLY A 498 12.79 7.17 45.83
C GLY A 498 13.76 7.94 46.72
#